data_875df71dba912f3569d8aa4f80e5bdc4
#
_entry.id   875df71dba912f3569d8aa4f80e5bdc4
#
_cell.length_a   1.000
_cell.length_b   1.000
_cell.length_c   1.000
_cell.angle_alpha   90.00
_cell.angle_beta   90.00
_cell.angle_gamma   90.00
#
_symmetry.space_group_name_H-M   'P 1'
#
loop_
_entity.id
_entity.type
_entity.pdbx_description
1 polymer ?
#
loop_
_entity_poly.entity_id
_entity_poly.type
_entity_poly.pdbx_seq_one_letter_code
_entity_poly.pdbx_strand_id
1 'polypeptide(L)'
;MTGILAINAFLHSEKYTQQDKLLLAGAKACGINLKIYSNLELRLAVPKADFVLFWDKDVSLAHALEQQGLPVFNSAKAIALCDNKALTYQTLLCTVPQPETMVAPITYFEDSHFSPFIDGAIEHLGLPLVFKE
;
A
#
# COMPACT_ATOMS: atom_id res chain seq x y z
N MET A 1 25.94 0.36 -4.38
CA MET A 1 24.74 0.98 -3.80
C MET A 1 24.14 -0.01 -2.81
N THR A 2 23.74 0.46 -1.62
CA THR A 2 23.16 -0.36 -0.57
C THR A 2 21.73 0.10 -0.32
N GLY A 3 20.77 -0.82 -0.40
CA GLY A 3 19.36 -0.54 -0.17
C GLY A 3 18.79 -1.34 1.00
N ILE A 4 17.68 -0.84 1.54
CA ILE A 4 16.82 -1.54 2.48
C ILE A 4 15.63 -2.08 1.71
N LEU A 5 15.28 -3.36 1.88
CA LEU A 5 13.96 -3.89 1.55
C LEU A 5 13.15 -3.91 2.84
N ALA A 6 12.22 -2.96 2.97
CA ALA A 6 11.32 -2.88 4.12
C ALA A 6 10.12 -3.80 3.90
N ILE A 7 9.90 -4.73 4.82
CA ILE A 7 8.79 -5.69 4.78
C ILE A 7 7.96 -5.64 6.06
N ASN A 8 6.74 -6.17 6.01
CA ASN A 8 5.89 -6.29 7.19
C ASN A 8 6.25 -7.53 8.02
N ALA A 9 6.56 -7.34 9.30
CA ALA A 9 6.90 -8.42 10.23
C ALA A 9 5.74 -9.41 10.46
N PHE A 10 4.51 -9.01 10.16
CA PHE A 10 3.29 -9.81 10.45
C PHE A 10 2.69 -10.45 9.20
N LEU A 11 3.22 -10.17 8.01
CA LEU A 11 2.78 -10.78 6.75
C LEU A 11 3.68 -11.95 6.39
N HIS A 12 3.32 -13.13 6.91
CA HIS A 12 4.04 -14.36 6.66
C HIS A 12 3.22 -15.30 5.77
N SER A 13 3.60 -15.44 4.52
CA SER A 13 3.10 -16.49 3.65
C SER A 13 4.18 -16.89 2.65
N GLU A 14 4.05 -18.07 2.05
CA GLU A 14 4.97 -18.53 1.01
C GLU A 14 5.05 -17.52 -0.15
N LYS A 15 3.92 -16.93 -0.53
CA LYS A 15 3.84 -15.90 -1.58
C LYS A 15 4.75 -14.70 -1.28
N TYR A 16 4.70 -14.16 -0.07
CA TYR A 16 5.54 -13.01 0.32
C TYR A 16 7.02 -13.40 0.36
N THR A 17 7.35 -14.57 0.91
CA THR A 17 8.72 -15.07 0.91
C THR A 17 9.28 -15.24 -0.50
N GLN A 18 8.48 -15.69 -1.47
CA GLN A 18 8.89 -15.79 -2.86
C GLN A 18 9.10 -14.41 -3.50
N GLN A 19 8.23 -13.43 -3.22
CA GLN A 19 8.39 -12.05 -3.69
C GLN A 19 9.68 -11.42 -3.16
N ASP A 20 9.97 -11.58 -1.88
CA ASP A 20 11.22 -11.09 -1.27
C ASP A 20 12.46 -11.67 -1.96
N LYS A 21 12.46 -12.98 -2.23
CA LYS A 21 13.56 -13.66 -2.96
C LYS A 21 13.74 -13.10 -4.36
N LEU A 22 12.64 -12.83 -5.08
CA LEU A 22 12.69 -12.24 -6.42
C LEU A 22 13.26 -10.82 -6.40
N LEU A 23 12.84 -9.98 -5.44
CA LEU A 23 13.36 -8.62 -5.28
C LEU A 23 14.87 -8.62 -4.96
N LEU A 24 15.30 -9.50 -4.05
CA LEU A 24 16.73 -9.65 -3.72
C LEU A 24 17.55 -10.14 -4.93
N ALA A 25 17.03 -11.11 -5.67
CA ALA A 25 17.71 -11.64 -6.87
C ALA A 25 17.82 -10.57 -7.95
N GLY A 26 16.75 -9.81 -8.21
CA GLY A 26 16.74 -8.69 -9.15
C GLY A 26 17.72 -7.58 -8.76
N ALA A 27 17.73 -7.19 -7.49
CA ALA A 27 18.68 -6.22 -6.96
C ALA A 27 20.13 -6.68 -7.16
N LYS A 28 20.43 -7.93 -6.83
CA LYS A 28 21.77 -8.53 -7.03
C LYS A 28 22.20 -8.52 -8.51
N ALA A 29 21.30 -8.85 -9.42
CA ALA A 29 21.56 -8.79 -10.86
C ALA A 29 21.91 -7.36 -11.34
N CYS A 30 21.36 -6.34 -10.69
CA CYS A 30 21.65 -4.92 -10.93
C CYS A 30 22.87 -4.39 -10.16
N GLY A 31 23.63 -5.23 -9.45
CA GLY A 31 24.76 -4.82 -8.63
C GLY A 31 24.38 -4.04 -7.36
N ILE A 32 23.15 -4.20 -6.89
CA ILE A 32 22.62 -3.55 -5.69
C ILE A 32 22.68 -4.54 -4.51
N ASN A 33 23.25 -4.08 -3.39
CA ASN A 33 23.25 -4.82 -2.13
C ASN A 33 21.98 -4.47 -1.35
N LEU A 34 20.91 -5.22 -1.56
CA LEU A 34 19.63 -5.03 -0.89
C LEU A 34 19.56 -5.94 0.34
N LYS A 35 19.22 -5.39 1.51
CA LYS A 35 19.07 -6.11 2.76
C LYS A 35 17.64 -5.99 3.28
N ILE A 36 17.09 -7.10 3.75
CA ILE A 36 15.74 -7.13 4.33
C ILE A 36 15.79 -6.60 5.76
N TYR A 37 14.80 -5.75 6.08
CA TYR A 37 14.45 -5.31 7.43
C TYR A 37 12.95 -5.28 7.58
N SER A 38 12.46 -5.75 8.70
CA SER A 38 11.05 -5.65 9.04
C SER A 38 10.67 -4.23 9.46
N ASN A 39 9.40 -3.90 9.35
CA ASN A 39 8.86 -2.64 9.87
C ASN A 39 9.14 -2.46 11.38
N LEU A 40 9.17 -3.54 12.17
CA LEU A 40 9.56 -3.48 13.59
C LEU A 40 11.02 -3.06 13.78
N GLU A 41 11.95 -3.67 13.05
CA GLU A 41 13.36 -3.31 13.14
C GLU A 41 13.61 -1.86 12.73
N LEU A 42 12.97 -1.41 11.64
CA LEU A 42 13.11 -0.05 11.14
C LEU A 42 12.50 1.01 12.07
N ARG A 43 11.50 0.64 12.87
CA ARG A 43 10.96 1.51 13.93
C ARG A 43 11.92 1.69 15.10
N LEU A 44 12.77 0.70 15.37
CA LEU A 44 13.75 0.76 16.45
C LEU A 44 15.05 1.44 15.99
N ALA A 45 15.54 1.10 14.82
CA ALA A 45 16.76 1.66 14.28
C ALA A 45 16.79 1.57 12.76
N VAL A 46 17.13 2.66 12.10
CA VAL A 46 17.28 2.69 10.63
C VAL A 46 18.76 2.55 10.28
N PRO A 47 19.17 1.46 9.60
CA PRO A 47 20.55 1.29 9.20
C PRO A 47 20.92 2.26 8.07
N LYS A 48 22.21 2.56 7.93
CA LYS A 48 22.70 3.41 6.84
C LYS A 48 22.45 2.74 5.49
N ALA A 49 21.77 3.43 4.60
CA ALA A 49 21.44 2.98 3.25
C ALA A 49 21.37 4.17 2.29
N ASP A 50 21.44 3.88 1.00
CA ASP A 50 21.30 4.88 -0.06
C ASP A 50 19.82 5.09 -0.44
N PHE A 51 18.96 4.08 -0.21
CA PHE A 51 17.52 4.12 -0.49
C PHE A 51 16.77 3.01 0.26
N VAL A 52 15.43 3.10 0.25
CA VAL A 52 14.51 2.08 0.76
C VAL A 52 13.58 1.63 -0.36
N LEU A 53 13.54 0.33 -0.62
CA LEU A 53 12.47 -0.31 -1.37
C LEU A 53 11.40 -0.73 -0.35
N PHE A 54 10.32 0.04 -0.30
CA PHE A 54 9.29 -0.12 0.73
C PHE A 54 8.18 -1.05 0.25
N TRP A 55 8.20 -2.28 0.76
CA TRP A 55 7.29 -3.36 0.40
C TRP A 55 6.30 -3.65 1.54
N ASP A 56 5.71 -2.57 2.06
CA ASP A 56 4.73 -2.58 3.15
C ASP A 56 3.68 -1.46 2.92
N LYS A 57 2.62 -1.46 3.71
CA LYS A 57 1.54 -0.46 3.70
C LYS A 57 1.62 0.53 4.87
N ASP A 58 2.64 0.45 5.70
CA ASP A 58 2.83 1.38 6.82
C ASP A 58 3.25 2.77 6.34
N VAL A 59 2.24 3.58 5.96
CA VAL A 59 2.41 4.95 5.49
C VAL A 59 3.22 5.80 6.47
N SER A 60 2.98 5.61 7.77
CA SER A 60 3.64 6.39 8.82
C SER A 60 5.12 6.05 8.93
N LEU A 61 5.51 4.79 8.75
CA LEU A 61 6.93 4.40 8.70
C LEU A 61 7.58 4.92 7.41
N ALA A 62 6.93 4.76 6.26
CA ALA A 62 7.46 5.28 4.99
C ALA A 62 7.74 6.78 5.08
N HIS A 63 6.78 7.55 5.64
CA HIS A 63 6.95 8.99 5.85
C HIS A 63 8.11 9.32 6.81
N ALA A 64 8.26 8.56 7.91
CA ALA A 64 9.35 8.74 8.86
C ALA A 64 10.73 8.50 8.21
N LEU A 65 10.84 7.55 7.29
CA LEU A 65 12.07 7.29 6.53
C LEU A 65 12.37 8.41 5.53
N GLU A 66 11.35 8.94 4.85
CA GLU A 66 11.48 10.11 3.98
C GLU A 66 11.96 11.35 4.74
N GLN A 67 11.43 11.59 5.95
CA GLN A 67 11.84 12.69 6.82
C GLN A 67 13.32 12.60 7.25
N GLN A 68 13.89 11.40 7.30
CA GLN A 68 15.31 11.19 7.54
C GLN A 68 16.18 11.41 6.29
N GLY A 69 15.59 11.82 5.18
CA GLY A 69 16.29 12.11 3.93
C GLY A 69 16.56 10.87 3.07
N LEU A 70 15.97 9.72 3.38
CA LEU A 70 16.09 8.52 2.56
C LEU A 70 15.11 8.57 1.37
N PRO A 71 15.56 8.31 0.14
CA PRO A 71 14.68 8.04 -0.98
C PRO A 71 13.88 6.76 -0.72
N VAL A 72 12.56 6.85 -0.68
CA VAL A 72 11.66 5.72 -0.39
C VAL A 72 10.83 5.37 -1.64
N PHE A 73 10.88 4.13 -2.06
CA PHE A 73 10.14 3.53 -3.17
C PHE A 73 9.36 2.31 -2.66
N ASN A 74 8.07 2.30 -2.62
CA ASN A 74 7.05 3.32 -2.90
C ASN A 74 7.08 4.44 -1.85
N SER A 75 6.79 5.68 -2.27
CA SER A 75 6.71 6.81 -1.33
C SER A 75 5.49 6.69 -0.41
N ALA A 76 5.56 7.31 0.77
CA ALA A 76 4.44 7.37 1.71
C ALA A 76 3.15 7.91 1.05
N LYS A 77 3.29 8.95 0.21
CA LYS A 77 2.17 9.52 -0.55
C LYS A 77 1.57 8.52 -1.55
N ALA A 78 2.41 7.76 -2.26
CA ALA A 78 1.95 6.77 -3.22
C ALA A 78 1.22 5.63 -2.51
N ILE A 79 1.74 5.15 -1.37
CA ILE A 79 1.12 4.09 -0.58
C ILE A 79 -0.25 4.54 -0.07
N ALA A 80 -0.32 5.71 0.57
CA ALA A 80 -1.56 6.26 1.11
C ALA A 80 -2.65 6.40 0.03
N LEU A 81 -2.25 6.85 -1.17
CA LEU A 81 -3.16 7.05 -2.28
C LEU A 81 -3.64 5.71 -2.87
N CYS A 82 -2.74 4.75 -3.09
CA CYS A 82 -3.06 3.50 -3.76
C CYS A 82 -3.74 2.48 -2.85
N ASP A 83 -3.50 2.54 -1.53
CA ASP A 83 -4.12 1.63 -0.58
C ASP A 83 -5.58 2.00 -0.29
N ASN A 84 -5.92 3.27 -0.29
CA ASN A 84 -7.28 3.76 -0.14
C ASN A 84 -8.00 3.84 -1.50
N LYS A 85 -8.95 2.93 -1.74
CA LYS A 85 -9.66 2.84 -3.03
C LYS A 85 -10.51 4.06 -3.34
N ALA A 86 -11.08 4.71 -2.32
CA ALA A 86 -11.85 5.94 -2.48
C ALA A 86 -10.95 7.10 -2.93
N LEU A 87 -9.77 7.27 -2.29
CA LEU A 87 -8.80 8.28 -2.69
C LEU A 87 -8.22 8.01 -4.08
N THR A 88 -7.93 6.75 -4.42
CA THR A 88 -7.50 6.36 -5.76
C THR A 88 -8.55 6.77 -6.80
N TYR A 89 -9.81 6.40 -6.58
CA TYR A 89 -10.92 6.75 -7.46
C TYR A 89 -11.03 8.27 -7.65
N GLN A 90 -11.11 9.03 -6.57
CA GLN A 90 -11.25 10.49 -6.60
C GLN A 90 -10.08 11.17 -7.32
N THR A 91 -8.85 10.68 -7.10
CA THR A 91 -7.66 11.27 -7.74
C THR A 91 -7.63 11.04 -9.25
N LEU A 92 -8.15 9.91 -9.70
CA LEU A 92 -8.16 9.54 -11.12
C LEU A 92 -9.41 10.00 -11.86
N LEU A 93 -10.43 10.54 -11.17
CA LEU A 93 -11.77 10.79 -11.68
C LEU A 93 -11.81 11.62 -12.96
N CYS A 94 -10.94 12.52 -13.22
CA CYS A 94 -10.92 13.32 -14.44
C CYS A 94 -9.71 13.01 -15.34
N THR A 95 -8.93 11.98 -14.99
CA THR A 95 -7.66 11.68 -15.65
C THR A 95 -7.76 10.45 -16.56
N VAL A 96 -8.49 9.44 -16.10
CA VAL A 96 -8.70 8.18 -16.84
C VAL A 96 -10.16 7.78 -16.78
N PRO A 97 -10.68 7.10 -17.83
CA PRO A 97 -12.01 6.52 -17.77
C PRO A 97 -12.12 5.51 -16.63
N GLN A 98 -13.16 5.61 -15.83
CA GLN A 98 -13.42 4.74 -14.70
C GLN A 98 -14.87 4.26 -14.72
N PRO A 99 -15.15 3.06 -14.19
CA PRO A 99 -16.52 2.65 -13.93
C PRO A 99 -17.22 3.64 -12.99
N GLU A 100 -18.50 3.81 -13.14
CA GLU A 100 -19.29 4.57 -12.19
C GLU A 100 -19.18 3.92 -10.82
N THR A 101 -18.91 4.73 -9.79
CA THR A 101 -18.51 4.24 -8.47
C THR A 101 -19.14 5.09 -7.39
N MET A 102 -19.76 4.45 -6.42
CA MET A 102 -20.20 5.07 -5.17
C MET A 102 -19.23 4.77 -4.04
N VAL A 103 -18.85 5.79 -3.29
CA VAL A 103 -17.98 5.66 -2.12
C VAL A 103 -18.85 5.61 -0.88
N ALA A 104 -18.80 4.48 -0.17
CA ALA A 104 -19.53 4.30 1.07
C ALA A 104 -18.95 5.16 2.22
N PRO A 105 -19.77 5.57 3.18
CA PRO A 105 -19.27 6.19 4.39
C PRO A 105 -18.38 5.22 5.18
N ILE A 106 -17.44 5.77 5.96
CA ILE A 106 -16.62 4.95 6.87
C ILE A 106 -17.55 4.40 7.96
N THR A 107 -17.54 3.08 8.13
CA THR A 107 -18.26 2.38 9.19
C THR A 107 -17.26 1.79 10.18
N TYR A 108 -17.55 1.91 11.47
CA TYR A 108 -16.68 1.42 12.55
C TYR A 108 -17.17 0.10 13.14
N PHE A 109 -18.41 -0.27 12.84
CA PHE A 109 -19.05 -1.49 13.32
C PHE A 109 -19.92 -2.08 12.22
N GLU A 110 -20.14 -3.38 12.27
CA GLU A 110 -21.19 -4.01 11.48
C GLU A 110 -22.56 -3.45 11.94
N ASP A 111 -23.24 -2.74 11.06
CA ASP A 111 -24.50 -2.11 11.35
C ASP A 111 -25.53 -2.42 10.27
N SER A 112 -26.73 -2.83 10.71
CA SER A 112 -27.88 -3.03 9.84
C SER A 112 -28.35 -1.75 9.12
N HIS A 113 -27.95 -0.57 9.62
CA HIS A 113 -28.24 0.72 9.01
C HIS A 113 -27.49 0.98 7.71
N PHE A 114 -26.54 0.09 7.33
CA PHE A 114 -25.84 0.19 6.06
C PHE A 114 -26.68 -0.26 4.86
N SER A 115 -27.74 -1.04 5.11
CA SER A 115 -28.64 -1.56 4.06
C SER A 115 -29.18 -0.48 3.13
N PRO A 116 -29.68 0.70 3.59
CA PRO A 116 -30.18 1.72 2.71
C PRO A 116 -29.15 2.28 1.73
N PHE A 117 -27.86 2.29 2.10
CA PHE A 117 -26.80 2.66 1.18
C PHE A 117 -26.60 1.62 0.07
N ILE A 118 -26.67 0.33 0.42
CA ILE A 118 -26.57 -0.77 -0.55
C ILE A 118 -27.75 -0.72 -1.52
N ASP A 119 -28.97 -0.55 -1.02
CA ASP A 119 -30.17 -0.46 -1.84
C ASP A 119 -30.10 0.71 -2.81
N GLY A 120 -29.68 1.90 -2.33
CA GLY A 120 -29.47 3.07 -3.16
C GLY A 120 -28.34 2.87 -4.18
N ALA A 121 -27.28 2.14 -3.84
CA ALA A 121 -26.22 1.83 -4.77
C ALA A 121 -26.70 0.87 -5.90
N ILE A 122 -27.54 -0.11 -5.56
CA ILE A 122 -28.16 -1.00 -6.56
C ILE A 122 -29.09 -0.20 -7.48
N GLU A 123 -29.90 0.69 -6.93
CA GLU A 123 -30.81 1.53 -7.70
C GLU A 123 -30.05 2.45 -8.66
N HIS A 124 -28.95 3.02 -8.23
CA HIS A 124 -28.19 4.01 -9.01
C HIS A 124 -27.24 3.36 -10.04
N LEU A 125 -26.50 2.33 -9.63
CA LEU A 125 -25.47 1.69 -10.45
C LEU A 125 -25.96 0.44 -11.22
N GLY A 126 -27.04 -0.21 -10.77
CA GLY A 126 -27.49 -1.49 -11.27
C GLY A 126 -26.68 -2.69 -10.77
N LEU A 127 -27.00 -3.87 -11.28
CA LEU A 127 -26.31 -5.12 -10.98
C LEU A 127 -25.64 -5.66 -12.25
N PRO A 128 -24.48 -6.37 -12.13
CA PRO A 128 -23.77 -6.73 -10.87
C PRO A 128 -22.90 -5.61 -10.30
N LEU A 129 -22.73 -5.59 -8.99
CA LEU A 129 -21.84 -4.65 -8.28
C LEU A 129 -20.55 -5.34 -7.81
N VAL A 130 -19.46 -4.59 -7.76
CA VAL A 130 -18.18 -5.03 -7.19
C VAL A 130 -17.85 -4.18 -5.98
N PHE A 131 -17.73 -4.83 -4.82
CA PHE A 131 -17.25 -4.20 -3.60
C PHE A 131 -15.74 -4.27 -3.51
N LYS A 132 -15.12 -3.16 -3.06
CA LYS A 132 -13.67 -3.09 -2.78
C LYS A 132 -13.45 -2.38 -1.45
N GLU A 133 -12.60 -2.97 -0.62
CA GLU A 133 -12.08 -2.39 0.63
C GLU A 133 -10.73 -1.70 0.38
#